data_79a07a409ecd0cc257499dc781ddf13b
#
_entry.id   79a07a409ecd0cc257499dc781ddf13b
#
_cell.length_a   1.000
_cell.length_b   1.000
_cell.length_c   1.000
_cell.angle_alpha   90.00
_cell.angle_beta   90.00
_cell.angle_gamma   90.00
#
_symmetry.space_group_name_H-M   'P 1'
#
loop_
_entity.id
_entity.type
_entity.pdbx_description
1 polymer ?
#
loop_
_entity_poly.entity_id
_entity_poly.type
_entity_poly.pdbx_seq_one_letter_code
_entity_poly.pdbx_strand_id
1 'polypeptide(L)'
;PFSSEVYTQNDIKNSNATNIFDFLSQNTSLAVTPSSGNKFSQKIATRGHGLTTGSSNIIFTLNGRRLNDIDTSGTSLNTINIKDIEKIEITKGTGSVAYGDSAMAGVIHIYTKRNLDTTLSTAMGNYGLSQSSASFGVSAEKIDLNVSIDRLKHGGYSVADPQGNRDKGEQTKSNINARYTTDGGSEFQLDYELSDLKNRYPNFLTQAQ
;
A
#
# COMPACT_ATOMS: atom_id res chain seq x y z
N PRO A 1 -24.79 7.75 9.57
CA PRO A 1 -23.63 8.38 10.19
C PRO A 1 -22.37 7.93 9.48
N PHE A 2 -21.62 8.88 8.96
CA PHE A 2 -20.29 8.62 8.39
C PHE A 2 -19.30 8.56 9.55
N SER A 3 -18.45 7.54 9.56
CA SER A 3 -17.31 7.45 10.46
C SER A 3 -16.06 7.69 9.62
N SER A 4 -15.27 8.70 9.98
CA SER A 4 -14.02 9.03 9.34
C SER A 4 -12.86 8.81 10.30
N GLU A 5 -11.81 8.20 9.82
CA GLU A 5 -10.52 8.02 10.51
C GLU A 5 -9.44 8.72 9.69
N VAL A 6 -8.57 9.45 10.34
CA VAL A 6 -7.45 10.16 9.70
C VAL A 6 -6.17 9.74 10.39
N TYR A 7 -5.21 9.30 9.61
CA TYR A 7 -3.88 8.90 10.07
C TYR A 7 -2.82 9.77 9.42
N THR A 8 -2.01 10.40 10.25
CA THR A 8 -0.95 11.31 9.83
C THR A 8 0.35 10.57 9.54
N GLN A 9 1.32 11.27 8.96
CA GLN A 9 2.67 10.76 8.78
C GLN A 9 3.30 10.27 10.09
N ASN A 10 3.04 10.94 11.22
CA ASN A 10 3.58 10.54 12.52
C ASN A 10 2.97 9.22 12.99
N ASP A 11 1.67 9.02 12.78
CA ASP A 11 1.00 7.75 13.11
C ASP A 11 1.61 6.60 12.29
N ILE A 12 1.86 6.84 11.01
CA ILE A 12 2.47 5.87 10.10
C ILE A 12 3.91 5.55 10.52
N LYS A 13 4.73 6.55 10.84
CA LYS A 13 6.11 6.34 11.31
C LYS A 13 6.17 5.55 12.62
N ASN A 14 5.28 5.86 13.56
CA ASN A 14 5.26 5.25 14.89
C ASN A 14 4.71 3.81 14.87
N SER A 15 4.00 3.41 13.81
CA SER A 15 3.43 2.07 13.71
C SER A 15 4.45 0.97 13.41
N ASN A 16 5.67 1.32 12.97
CA ASN A 16 6.69 0.39 12.47
C ASN A 16 6.20 -0.55 11.33
N ALA A 17 5.13 -0.18 10.65
CA ALA A 17 4.59 -0.95 9.54
C ALA A 17 5.58 -0.98 8.36
N THR A 18 5.76 -2.15 7.76
CA THR A 18 6.67 -2.34 6.62
C THR A 18 6.02 -2.03 5.28
N ASN A 19 4.71 -2.06 5.22
CA ASN A 19 3.91 -1.74 4.03
C ASN A 19 2.53 -1.21 4.44
N ILE A 20 1.75 -0.76 3.46
CA ILE A 20 0.44 -0.17 3.70
C ILE A 20 -0.56 -1.16 4.32
N PHE A 21 -0.49 -2.44 3.96
CA PHE A 21 -1.39 -3.46 4.52
C PHE A 21 -1.09 -3.74 5.99
N ASP A 22 0.19 -3.80 6.38
CA ASP A 22 0.59 -3.92 7.77
C ASP A 22 0.03 -2.76 8.59
N PHE A 23 0.14 -1.53 8.04
CA PHE A 23 -0.41 -0.34 8.69
C PHE A 23 -1.92 -0.43 8.87
N LEU A 24 -2.65 -0.71 7.78
CA LEU A 24 -4.10 -0.79 7.80
C LEU A 24 -4.60 -1.88 8.76
N SER A 25 -3.92 -3.02 8.80
CA SER A 25 -4.31 -4.15 9.66
C SER A 25 -4.10 -3.88 11.16
N GLN A 26 -3.05 -3.15 11.52
CA GLN A 26 -2.65 -2.95 12.92
C GLN A 26 -3.23 -1.68 13.53
N ASN A 27 -3.50 -0.66 12.72
CA ASN A 27 -3.81 0.67 13.21
C ASN A 27 -5.21 1.16 12.84
N THR A 28 -5.94 0.41 12.01
CA THR A 28 -7.28 0.80 11.57
C THR A 28 -8.31 -0.25 11.94
N SER A 29 -9.58 0.11 11.83
CA SER A 29 -10.70 -0.82 12.03
C SER A 29 -11.02 -1.69 10.79
N LEU A 30 -10.15 -1.69 9.77
CA LEU A 30 -10.28 -2.54 8.59
C LEU A 30 -9.80 -3.96 8.90
N ALA A 31 -10.52 -4.95 8.43
CA ALA A 31 -10.04 -6.32 8.46
C ALA A 31 -9.14 -6.57 7.24
N VAL A 32 -7.86 -6.80 7.50
CA VAL A 32 -6.88 -7.11 6.45
C VAL A 32 -6.41 -8.54 6.64
N THR A 33 -6.52 -9.34 5.60
CA THR A 33 -6.14 -10.76 5.64
C THR A 33 -5.24 -11.13 4.49
N PRO A 34 -4.19 -11.93 4.72
CA PRO A 34 -3.35 -12.41 3.66
C PRO A 34 -4.14 -13.19 2.62
N SER A 35 -3.96 -12.88 1.35
CA SER A 35 -4.47 -13.70 0.26
C SER A 35 -3.50 -14.87 0.06
N SER A 36 -4.02 -16.09 0.12
CA SER A 36 -3.21 -17.31 -0.09
C SER A 36 -1.99 -17.44 0.83
N GLY A 37 -2.09 -16.93 2.06
CA GLY A 37 -1.00 -17.02 3.06
C GLY A 37 0.22 -16.17 2.78
N ASN A 38 0.14 -15.23 1.85
CA ASN A 38 1.28 -14.43 1.43
C ASN A 38 1.21 -13.00 1.95
N LYS A 39 2.34 -12.49 2.46
CA LYS A 39 2.45 -11.14 3.02
C LYS A 39 2.30 -10.02 1.97
N PHE A 40 2.63 -10.31 0.72
CA PHE A 40 2.61 -9.32 -0.37
C PHE A 40 1.26 -9.20 -1.08
N SER A 41 0.37 -10.17 -0.87
CA SER A 41 -0.99 -10.15 -1.43
C SER A 41 -1.99 -10.23 -0.30
N GLN A 42 -2.73 -9.16 -0.08
CA GLN A 42 -3.68 -9.08 1.03
C GLN A 42 -5.03 -8.58 0.52
N LYS A 43 -6.08 -9.02 1.20
CA LYS A 43 -7.46 -8.59 0.97
C LYS A 43 -7.89 -7.69 2.10
N ILE A 44 -8.63 -6.65 1.76
CA ILE A 44 -9.18 -5.72 2.73
C ILE A 44 -10.69 -5.93 2.76
N ALA A 45 -11.24 -6.12 3.94
CA ALA A 45 -12.67 -6.24 4.18
C ALA A 45 -13.14 -5.21 5.21
N THR A 46 -14.38 -4.77 5.09
CA THR A 46 -15.01 -3.84 6.03
C THR A 46 -16.47 -4.22 6.23
N ARG A 47 -16.97 -4.02 7.47
CA ARG A 47 -18.37 -4.18 7.87
C ARG A 47 -19.01 -5.52 7.47
N GLY A 48 -18.29 -6.64 7.57
CA GLY A 48 -18.86 -7.97 7.27
C GLY A 48 -19.04 -8.28 5.79
N HIS A 49 -18.68 -7.38 4.88
CA HIS A 49 -18.53 -7.72 3.47
C HIS A 49 -17.34 -8.67 3.34
N GLY A 50 -17.65 -9.91 2.99
CA GLY A 50 -16.75 -11.04 3.09
C GLY A 50 -15.45 -10.90 2.29
N LEU A 51 -14.48 -11.69 2.66
CA LEU A 51 -13.13 -11.74 2.12
C LEU A 51 -13.06 -12.00 0.59
N THR A 52 -14.14 -12.48 0.01
CA THR A 52 -14.24 -12.75 -1.44
C THR A 52 -14.65 -11.53 -2.25
N THR A 53 -15.39 -10.59 -1.68
CA THR A 53 -15.93 -9.41 -2.38
C THR A 53 -15.58 -8.08 -1.70
N GLY A 54 -14.92 -8.09 -0.55
CA GLY A 54 -14.70 -6.92 0.28
C GLY A 54 -13.97 -5.78 -0.42
N SER A 55 -12.88 -6.08 -1.13
CA SER A 55 -12.10 -5.06 -1.84
C SER A 55 -12.84 -4.47 -3.05
N SER A 56 -13.83 -5.17 -3.60
CA SER A 56 -14.65 -4.66 -4.72
C SER A 56 -15.60 -3.54 -4.30
N ASN A 57 -15.91 -3.44 -3.01
CA ASN A 57 -16.84 -2.44 -2.45
C ASN A 57 -16.13 -1.28 -1.74
N ILE A 58 -14.79 -1.25 -1.80
CA ILE A 58 -13.97 -0.18 -1.22
C ILE A 58 -13.25 0.53 -2.35
N ILE A 59 -13.35 1.84 -2.40
CA ILE A 59 -12.56 2.64 -3.32
C ILE A 59 -11.27 3.08 -2.66
N PHE A 60 -10.18 2.93 -3.40
CA PHE A 60 -8.86 3.44 -3.04
C PHE A 60 -8.49 4.57 -3.98
N THR A 61 -8.01 5.67 -3.43
CA THR A 61 -7.46 6.76 -4.24
C THR A 61 -6.05 7.11 -3.77
N LEU A 62 -5.21 7.48 -4.73
CA LEU A 62 -3.88 8.04 -4.50
C LEU A 62 -3.85 9.45 -5.07
N ASN A 63 -3.67 10.45 -4.20
CA ASN A 63 -3.70 11.87 -4.58
C ASN A 63 -4.96 12.25 -5.40
N GLY A 64 -6.11 11.66 -5.07
CA GLY A 64 -7.37 11.85 -5.78
C GLY A 64 -7.59 10.94 -7.00
N ARG A 65 -6.56 10.28 -7.53
CA ARG A 65 -6.68 9.31 -8.63
C ARG A 65 -7.16 7.96 -8.09
N ARG A 66 -8.23 7.41 -8.67
CA ARG A 66 -8.73 6.07 -8.30
C ARG A 66 -7.72 4.98 -8.68
N LEU A 67 -7.48 4.06 -7.76
CA LEU A 67 -6.55 2.93 -7.92
C LEU A 67 -7.24 1.61 -8.25
N ASN A 68 -8.55 1.51 -8.01
CA ASN A 68 -9.27 0.27 -8.29
C ASN A 68 -9.30 0.03 -9.80
N ASP A 69 -8.88 -1.15 -10.22
CA ASP A 69 -9.02 -1.60 -11.59
C ASP A 69 -10.48 -1.86 -11.94
N ILE A 70 -10.82 -1.70 -13.22
CA ILE A 70 -12.19 -1.91 -13.75
C ILE A 70 -12.53 -3.40 -13.73
N ASP A 71 -11.55 -4.24 -13.98
CA ASP A 71 -11.66 -5.68 -13.80
C ASP A 71 -11.41 -6.03 -12.33
N THR A 72 -12.02 -7.04 -11.81
CA THR A 72 -11.99 -7.46 -10.41
C THR A 72 -10.62 -7.92 -9.90
N SER A 73 -9.53 -7.56 -10.55
CA SER A 73 -8.18 -8.04 -10.29
C SER A 73 -7.52 -7.48 -9.02
N GLY A 74 -8.22 -6.72 -8.25
CA GLY A 74 -7.75 -6.23 -6.94
C GLY A 74 -6.86 -4.99 -7.05
N THR A 75 -6.99 -4.13 -6.06
CA THR A 75 -6.28 -2.85 -6.02
C THR A 75 -4.81 -3.06 -5.74
N SER A 76 -3.93 -2.56 -6.59
CA SER A 76 -2.47 -2.65 -6.43
C SER A 76 -1.92 -1.66 -5.40
N LEU A 77 -2.33 -1.79 -4.14
CA LEU A 77 -1.74 -0.99 -3.05
C LEU A 77 -0.25 -1.33 -2.80
N ASN A 78 0.20 -2.45 -3.36
CA ASN A 78 1.59 -2.89 -3.24
C ASN A 78 2.60 -1.97 -3.95
N THR A 79 2.18 -1.12 -4.89
CA THR A 79 3.07 -0.18 -5.56
C THR A 79 3.44 1.01 -4.67
N ILE A 80 2.58 1.33 -3.69
CA ILE A 80 2.76 2.51 -2.85
C ILE A 80 3.82 2.22 -1.78
N ASN A 81 4.83 3.09 -1.69
CA ASN A 81 5.79 3.06 -0.61
C ASN A 81 5.20 3.74 0.62
N ILE A 82 5.09 3.01 1.73
CA ILE A 82 4.51 3.55 2.98
C ILE A 82 5.24 4.79 3.50
N LYS A 83 6.54 4.91 3.24
CA LYS A 83 7.36 6.06 3.69
C LYS A 83 7.07 7.34 2.92
N ASP A 84 6.48 7.22 1.72
CA ASP A 84 6.11 8.35 0.88
C ASP A 84 4.74 8.91 1.24
N ILE A 85 3.99 8.22 2.12
CA ILE A 85 2.65 8.63 2.52
C ILE A 85 2.73 9.78 3.54
N GLU A 86 1.96 10.82 3.28
CA GLU A 86 1.73 11.93 4.20
C GLU A 86 0.55 11.63 5.13
N LYS A 87 -0.54 11.12 4.54
CA LYS A 87 -1.82 10.98 5.25
C LYS A 87 -2.65 9.86 4.62
N ILE A 88 -3.41 9.14 5.46
CA ILE A 88 -4.45 8.20 5.05
C ILE A 88 -5.77 8.64 5.68
N GLU A 89 -6.81 8.79 4.88
CA GLU A 89 -8.16 9.07 5.32
C GLU A 89 -9.07 7.90 4.96
N ILE A 90 -9.80 7.37 5.94
CA ILE A 90 -10.73 6.26 5.77
C ILE A 90 -12.13 6.77 6.07
N THR A 91 -12.99 6.81 5.07
CA THR A 91 -14.41 7.15 5.22
C THR A 91 -15.22 5.87 5.09
N LYS A 92 -15.92 5.50 6.16
CA LYS A 92 -16.81 4.33 6.21
C LYS A 92 -18.25 4.74 5.97
N GLY A 93 -18.94 3.98 5.18
CA GLY A 93 -20.32 4.23 4.82
C GLY A 93 -20.50 4.36 3.31
N THR A 94 -21.71 4.72 2.89
CA THR A 94 -22.04 4.84 1.47
C THR A 94 -21.36 6.08 0.88
N GLY A 95 -20.19 5.91 0.32
CA GLY A 95 -19.50 6.93 -0.51
C GLY A 95 -20.01 6.96 -1.95
N SER A 96 -21.04 6.15 -2.28
CA SER A 96 -21.54 5.95 -3.64
C SER A 96 -21.99 7.22 -4.34
N VAL A 97 -22.46 8.23 -3.61
CA VAL A 97 -22.88 9.51 -4.20
C VAL A 97 -21.71 10.26 -4.84
N ALA A 98 -20.52 10.18 -4.25
CA ALA A 98 -19.34 10.90 -4.75
C ALA A 98 -18.42 10.01 -5.62
N TYR A 99 -18.39 8.70 -5.38
CA TYR A 99 -17.38 7.80 -5.94
C TYR A 99 -17.96 6.61 -6.74
N GLY A 100 -19.30 6.54 -6.89
CA GLY A 100 -19.99 5.50 -7.62
C GLY A 100 -20.29 4.22 -6.82
N ASP A 101 -20.89 3.23 -7.48
CA ASP A 101 -21.45 2.03 -6.84
C ASP A 101 -20.43 1.16 -6.10
N SER A 102 -19.17 1.22 -6.48
CA SER A 102 -18.10 0.46 -5.81
C SER A 102 -17.68 1.04 -4.44
N ALA A 103 -18.25 2.16 -3.99
CA ALA A 103 -17.96 2.78 -2.70
C ALA A 103 -18.98 2.43 -1.60
N MET A 104 -19.64 1.28 -1.70
CA MET A 104 -20.69 0.88 -0.75
C MET A 104 -20.16 0.65 0.66
N ALA A 105 -18.94 0.17 0.78
CA ALA A 105 -18.32 -0.13 2.07
C ALA A 105 -17.44 1.01 2.60
N GLY A 106 -16.97 1.89 1.72
CA GLY A 106 -16.20 3.06 2.10
C GLY A 106 -15.18 3.49 1.06
N VAL A 107 -14.44 4.54 1.39
CA VAL A 107 -13.36 5.10 0.58
C VAL A 107 -12.11 5.27 1.42
N ILE A 108 -10.98 4.90 0.88
CA ILE A 108 -9.66 5.09 1.48
C ILE A 108 -8.87 6.03 0.58
N HIS A 109 -8.61 7.22 1.09
CA HIS A 109 -7.78 8.22 0.41
C HIS A 109 -6.36 8.15 0.95
N ILE A 110 -5.41 8.01 0.05
CA ILE A 110 -3.97 8.00 0.34
C ILE A 110 -3.38 9.25 -0.29
N TYR A 111 -2.66 10.03 0.50
CA TYR A 111 -1.97 11.22 0.05
C TYR A 111 -0.48 11.03 0.24
N THR A 112 0.30 11.27 -0.81
CA THR A 112 1.76 11.25 -0.74
C THR A 112 2.30 12.61 -0.35
N LYS A 113 3.47 12.61 0.25
CA LYS A 113 4.19 13.83 0.61
C LYS A 113 4.45 14.68 -0.62
N ARG A 114 4.31 15.98 -0.46
CA ARG A 114 4.65 16.94 -1.51
C ARG A 114 6.16 16.96 -1.76
N ASN A 115 6.95 16.88 -0.70
CA ASN A 115 8.38 16.81 -0.76
C ASN A 115 8.88 15.67 0.14
N LEU A 116 9.72 14.79 -0.38
CA LEU A 116 10.32 13.71 0.38
C LEU A 116 11.60 14.18 1.06
N ASP A 117 11.79 13.76 2.30
CA ASP A 117 13.09 13.89 2.95
C ASP A 117 14.13 13.01 2.23
N THR A 118 15.36 13.49 2.12
CA THR A 118 16.47 12.64 1.69
C THR A 118 16.80 11.68 2.79
N THR A 119 16.48 10.41 2.57
CA THR A 119 16.68 9.36 3.58
C THR A 119 17.29 8.11 2.97
N LEU A 120 18.07 7.42 3.79
CA LEU A 120 18.52 6.05 3.54
C LEU A 120 18.20 5.25 4.79
N SER A 121 17.51 4.13 4.62
CA SER A 121 17.17 3.27 5.75
C SER A 121 17.29 1.80 5.41
N THR A 122 17.67 1.01 6.44
CA THR A 122 17.67 -0.44 6.37
C THR A 122 17.05 -0.99 7.64
N ALA A 123 16.31 -2.07 7.52
CA ALA A 123 15.72 -2.80 8.63
C ALA A 123 15.88 -4.29 8.39
N MET A 124 16.08 -5.04 9.47
CA MET A 124 16.16 -6.49 9.46
C MET A 124 15.24 -7.05 10.54
N GLY A 125 14.67 -8.21 10.31
CA GLY A 125 13.77 -8.87 11.22
C GLY A 125 13.85 -10.37 11.14
N ASN A 126 12.97 -11.04 11.87
CA ASN A 126 12.86 -12.48 11.89
C ASN A 126 12.44 -13.03 10.52
N TYR A 127 12.66 -14.32 10.31
CA TYR A 127 12.28 -15.03 9.06
C TYR A 127 12.90 -14.45 7.80
N GLY A 128 14.13 -13.92 7.88
CA GLY A 128 14.82 -13.35 6.72
C GLY A 128 14.17 -12.05 6.21
N LEU A 129 13.41 -11.34 7.06
CA LEU A 129 12.90 -10.03 6.72
C LEU A 129 14.06 -9.05 6.58
N SER A 130 14.15 -8.41 5.43
CA SER A 130 15.11 -7.35 5.14
C SER A 130 14.44 -6.29 4.29
N GLN A 131 14.51 -5.05 4.71
CA GLN A 131 14.00 -3.90 3.98
C GLN A 131 15.10 -2.86 3.82
N SER A 132 15.26 -2.35 2.62
CA SER A 132 16.16 -1.23 2.32
C SER A 132 15.41 -0.21 1.50
N SER A 133 15.49 1.06 1.88
CA SER A 133 14.83 2.13 1.14
C SER A 133 15.69 3.38 1.10
N ALA A 134 15.59 4.08 -0.03
CA ALA A 134 16.15 5.39 -0.24
C ALA A 134 15.10 6.33 -0.79
N SER A 135 15.10 7.58 -0.36
CA SER A 135 14.27 8.64 -0.92
C SER A 135 15.08 9.92 -1.10
N PHE A 136 14.68 10.68 -2.11
CA PHE A 136 15.23 11.98 -2.40
C PHE A 136 14.10 12.90 -2.86
N GLY A 137 14.04 14.09 -2.31
CA GLY A 137 13.10 15.12 -2.71
C GLY A 137 13.81 16.45 -2.88
N VAL A 138 13.40 17.17 -3.90
CA VAL A 138 13.80 18.56 -4.13
C VAL A 138 12.56 19.39 -4.45
N SER A 139 12.45 20.53 -3.82
CA SER A 139 11.40 21.50 -4.07
C SER A 139 12.03 22.85 -4.45
N ALA A 140 11.62 23.37 -5.58
CA ALA A 140 11.97 24.69 -6.09
C ALA A 140 10.67 25.49 -6.25
N GLU A 141 10.79 26.77 -6.59
CA GLU A 141 9.64 27.69 -6.63
C GLU A 141 8.40 27.15 -7.39
N LYS A 142 8.62 26.41 -8.48
CA LYS A 142 7.56 25.90 -9.35
C LYS A 142 7.60 24.39 -9.56
N ILE A 143 8.63 23.72 -9.07
CA ILE A 143 8.88 22.31 -9.36
C ILE A 143 9.13 21.57 -8.06
N ASP A 144 8.37 20.50 -7.83
CA ASP A 144 8.68 19.49 -6.84
C ASP A 144 9.05 18.19 -7.57
N LEU A 145 10.17 17.59 -7.20
CA LEU A 145 10.60 16.29 -7.72
C LEU A 145 10.90 15.36 -6.55
N ASN A 146 10.29 14.21 -6.57
CA ASN A 146 10.49 13.14 -5.58
C ASN A 146 10.86 11.85 -6.27
N VAL A 147 11.86 11.17 -5.75
CA VAL A 147 12.27 9.83 -6.19
C VAL A 147 12.41 8.96 -4.96
N SER A 148 11.82 7.77 -5.00
CA SER A 148 12.03 6.77 -3.94
C SER A 148 12.20 5.37 -4.51
N ILE A 149 12.98 4.57 -3.79
CA ILE A 149 13.14 3.14 -4.02
C ILE A 149 13.01 2.41 -2.69
N ASP A 150 12.25 1.31 -2.70
CA ASP A 150 12.08 0.43 -1.55
C ASP A 150 12.22 -1.03 -2.00
N ARG A 151 13.03 -1.80 -1.30
CA ARG A 151 13.20 -3.23 -1.53
C ARG A 151 12.91 -3.97 -0.25
N LEU A 152 11.90 -4.82 -0.29
CA LEU A 152 11.48 -5.69 0.81
C LEU A 152 11.70 -7.14 0.42
N LYS A 153 12.41 -7.88 1.27
CA LYS A 153 12.58 -9.33 1.19
C LYS A 153 12.02 -10.00 2.41
N HIS A 154 11.46 -11.18 2.23
CA HIS A 154 10.97 -12.02 3.29
C HIS A 154 11.29 -13.48 2.98
N GLY A 155 11.93 -14.19 3.91
CA GLY A 155 12.41 -15.56 3.71
C GLY A 155 11.32 -16.62 3.85
N GLY A 156 10.13 -16.23 4.38
CA GLY A 156 9.05 -17.15 4.67
C GLY A 156 9.07 -17.67 6.11
N TYR A 157 7.93 -18.08 6.59
CA TYR A 157 7.75 -18.66 7.94
C TYR A 157 6.98 -19.99 7.93
N SER A 158 6.71 -20.54 6.74
CA SER A 158 5.97 -21.81 6.63
C SER A 158 6.80 -22.99 7.13
N VAL A 159 6.39 -23.55 8.25
CA VAL A 159 7.00 -24.74 8.86
C VAL A 159 6.78 -25.99 8.01
N ALA A 160 5.78 -25.96 7.13
CA ALA A 160 5.40 -27.09 6.27
C ALA A 160 6.33 -27.30 5.06
N ASP A 161 7.36 -26.45 4.91
CA ASP A 161 8.33 -26.55 3.81
C ASP A 161 9.70 -26.99 4.31
N PRO A 162 10.07 -28.27 4.15
CA PRO A 162 11.40 -28.75 4.54
C PRO A 162 12.56 -28.02 3.80
N GLN A 163 12.25 -27.36 2.70
CA GLN A 163 13.22 -26.61 1.89
C GLN A 163 13.20 -25.10 2.15
N GLY A 164 12.27 -24.60 3.01
CA GLY A 164 12.20 -23.22 3.45
C GLY A 164 11.91 -22.18 2.36
N ASN A 165 11.16 -22.52 1.32
CA ASN A 165 11.01 -21.67 0.14
C ASN A 165 9.57 -21.35 -0.27
N ARG A 166 8.55 -21.91 0.41
CA ARG A 166 7.17 -21.90 -0.13
C ARG A 166 6.43 -20.58 -0.01
N ASP A 167 6.84 -19.71 0.90
CA ASP A 167 6.23 -18.40 1.13
C ASP A 167 7.26 -17.25 1.06
N LYS A 168 8.40 -17.51 0.45
CA LYS A 168 9.44 -16.51 0.20
C LYS A 168 8.96 -15.47 -0.81
N GLY A 169 9.29 -14.21 -0.57
CA GLY A 169 8.98 -13.13 -1.49
C GLY A 169 10.00 -12.02 -1.46
N GLU A 170 10.05 -11.31 -2.57
CA GLU A 170 10.85 -10.10 -2.75
C GLU A 170 10.03 -9.11 -3.57
N GLN A 171 10.01 -7.87 -3.13
CA GLN A 171 9.39 -6.77 -3.86
C GLN A 171 10.34 -5.59 -3.93
N THR A 172 10.48 -5.03 -5.13
CA THR A 172 11.16 -3.75 -5.34
C THR A 172 10.16 -2.76 -5.89
N LYS A 173 10.08 -1.58 -5.30
CA LYS A 173 9.23 -0.47 -5.72
C LYS A 173 10.12 0.70 -6.07
N SER A 174 9.80 1.39 -7.16
CA SER A 174 10.48 2.62 -7.57
C SER A 174 9.42 3.63 -7.96
N ASN A 175 9.45 4.81 -7.36
CA ASN A 175 8.47 5.85 -7.57
C ASN A 175 9.17 7.14 -7.98
N ILE A 176 8.61 7.81 -8.96
CA ILE A 176 9.00 9.17 -9.37
C ILE A 176 7.73 10.00 -9.38
N ASN A 177 7.72 11.07 -8.64
CA ASN A 177 6.66 12.07 -8.66
C ASN A 177 7.25 13.41 -9.03
N ALA A 178 6.75 14.01 -10.09
CA ALA A 178 7.12 15.33 -10.53
C ALA A 178 5.87 16.23 -10.57
N ARG A 179 5.98 17.41 -10.00
CA ARG A 179 4.90 18.39 -9.95
C ARG A 179 5.41 19.74 -10.44
N TYR A 180 4.64 20.37 -11.29
CA TYR A 180 4.92 21.70 -11.81
C TYR A 180 3.74 22.63 -11.58
N THR A 181 3.98 23.78 -10.94
CA THR A 181 2.97 24.81 -10.69
C THR A 181 3.24 26.02 -11.56
N THR A 182 2.27 26.41 -12.39
CA THR A 182 2.35 27.58 -13.24
C THR A 182 2.14 28.91 -12.47
N ASP A 183 2.51 30.04 -13.03
CA ASP A 183 2.24 31.34 -12.44
C ASP A 183 0.74 31.63 -12.24
N GLY A 184 -0.11 31.01 -13.04
CA GLY A 184 -1.57 31.10 -12.93
C GLY A 184 -2.17 30.15 -11.88
N GLY A 185 -1.34 29.43 -11.11
CA GLY A 185 -1.80 28.51 -10.06
C GLY A 185 -2.28 27.15 -10.58
N SER A 186 -2.16 26.85 -11.88
CA SER A 186 -2.44 25.51 -12.40
C SER A 186 -1.31 24.54 -12.02
N GLU A 187 -1.68 23.33 -11.60
CA GLU A 187 -0.72 22.30 -11.19
C GLU A 187 -0.78 21.11 -12.17
N PHE A 188 0.39 20.70 -12.64
CA PHE A 188 0.57 19.48 -13.44
C PHE A 188 1.37 18.47 -12.62
N GLN A 189 0.86 17.27 -12.53
CA GLN A 189 1.49 16.17 -11.79
C GLN A 189 1.75 14.98 -12.71
N LEU A 190 2.96 14.43 -12.61
CA LEU A 190 3.37 13.18 -13.23
C LEU A 190 3.76 12.21 -12.14
N ASP A 191 3.06 11.08 -12.05
CA ASP A 191 3.39 9.97 -11.17
C ASP A 191 3.82 8.78 -12.03
N TYR A 192 5.01 8.27 -11.75
CA TYR A 192 5.51 7.02 -12.34
C TYR A 192 5.83 6.04 -11.23
N GLU A 193 5.18 4.90 -11.27
CA GLU A 193 5.30 3.84 -10.27
C GLU A 193 5.70 2.54 -10.97
N LEU A 194 6.76 1.90 -10.49
CA LEU A 194 7.20 0.58 -10.94
C LEU A 194 7.28 -0.34 -9.73
N SER A 195 6.69 -1.53 -9.85
CA SER A 195 6.80 -2.57 -8.84
C SER A 195 7.17 -3.90 -9.49
N ASP A 196 8.30 -4.48 -9.07
CA ASP A 196 8.67 -5.86 -9.39
C ASP A 196 8.42 -6.73 -8.15
N LEU A 197 7.51 -7.68 -8.27
CA LEU A 197 7.13 -8.59 -7.20
C LEU A 197 7.42 -10.04 -7.61
N LYS A 198 8.35 -10.68 -6.90
CA LYS A 198 8.65 -12.10 -7.00
C LYS A 198 8.14 -12.80 -5.76
N ASN A 199 7.16 -13.66 -5.94
CA ASN A 199 6.41 -14.24 -4.85
C ASN A 199 6.22 -15.73 -5.05
N ARG A 200 6.32 -16.50 -3.97
CA ARG A 200 6.00 -17.94 -3.96
C ARG A 200 4.78 -18.16 -3.08
N TYR A 201 3.89 -19.01 -3.54
CA TYR A 201 2.71 -19.42 -2.79
C TYR A 201 2.91 -20.82 -2.26
N PRO A 202 2.58 -21.08 -0.98
CA PRO A 202 2.54 -22.44 -0.47
C PRO A 202 1.52 -23.25 -1.26
N ASN A 203 1.91 -24.40 -1.79
CA ASN A 203 0.98 -25.34 -2.40
C ASN A 203 0.11 -25.98 -1.31
N PHE A 204 -1.08 -26.45 -1.68
CA PHE A 204 -1.89 -27.28 -0.81
C PHE A 204 -1.08 -28.49 -0.37
N LEU A 205 -1.05 -28.77 0.94
CA LEU A 205 -0.45 -29.99 1.47
C LEU A 205 -1.30 -31.17 0.97
N THR A 206 -0.68 -32.10 0.25
CA THR A 206 -1.29 -33.39 -0.02
C THR A 206 -1.20 -34.24 1.25
N GLN A 207 -2.22 -35.06 1.54
CA GLN A 207 -2.28 -35.93 2.74
C GLN A 207 -1.11 -36.91 2.86
N ALA A 208 -0.19 -36.94 1.93
CA ALA A 208 0.96 -37.87 1.88
C ALA A 208 2.29 -37.18 2.29
N GLN A 209 2.23 -36.03 2.98
CA GLN A 209 3.43 -35.34 3.49
C GLN A 209 3.30 -35.09 5.01
#